data_6f21898df1166b012db26cee7ea67249
#
_entry.id   6f21898df1166b012db26cee7ea67249
#
_cell.length_a   1.000
_cell.length_b   1.000
_cell.length_c   1.000
_cell.angle_alpha   90.00
_cell.angle_beta   90.00
_cell.angle_gamma   90.00
#
_symmetry.space_group_name_H-M   'P 1'
#
loop_
_entity.id
_entity.type
_entity.pdbx_description
1 polymer ?
#
loop_
_entity_poly.entity_id
_entity_poly.type
_entity_poly.pdbx_seq_one_letter_code
_entity_poly.pdbx_strand_id
1 'polypeptide(L)'
;QKVSEHIAVKKVDHNEVIKIRSEYAKKQESFLHPKTDADSAKTATFTNQEAEDLAFGAIKGKGKSDAVVLGKFEDGKSTSYDKIAQEYDAQYYNLDEWDELAKTYSRDEMWKVNEKFLDIEIASGRDIYLSHDPAKFSGDGSFFAKEIEYLRQHGYKFVKEGDLWHAVQ
;
A
#
# COMPACT_ATOMS: atom_id res chain seq x y z
N GLN A 1 -18.22 -13.79 -8.37
CA GLN A 1 -18.48 -12.37 -8.25
C GLN A 1 -17.30 -11.62 -7.67
N LYS A 2 -16.99 -10.50 -8.22
CA LYS A 2 -15.79 -9.74 -7.84
C LYS A 2 -16.14 -8.59 -6.92
N VAL A 3 -15.41 -8.48 -5.83
CA VAL A 3 -15.56 -7.37 -4.90
C VAL A 3 -15.30 -6.04 -5.60
N SER A 4 -14.32 -6.01 -6.49
CA SER A 4 -13.99 -4.81 -7.24
C SER A 4 -15.15 -4.27 -8.08
N GLU A 5 -16.04 -5.13 -8.55
CA GLU A 5 -17.22 -4.70 -9.31
C GLU A 5 -18.25 -3.98 -8.45
N HIS A 6 -18.25 -4.27 -7.14
CA HIS A 6 -19.20 -3.66 -6.21
C HIS A 6 -18.70 -2.36 -5.59
N ILE A 7 -17.38 -2.19 -5.48
CA ILE A 7 -16.79 -1.11 -4.70
C ILE A 7 -16.00 -0.11 -5.52
N ALA A 8 -15.43 -0.51 -6.64
CA ALA A 8 -14.60 0.34 -7.49
C ALA A 8 -15.41 0.96 -8.61
N VAL A 9 -16.54 1.52 -8.30
CA VAL A 9 -17.50 1.91 -9.32
C VAL A 9 -17.64 3.40 -9.53
N LYS A 10 -17.20 4.19 -8.60
CA LYS A 10 -17.36 5.63 -8.70
C LYS A 10 -16.23 6.24 -9.50
N LYS A 11 -16.61 7.08 -10.44
CA LYS A 11 -15.65 8.05 -10.93
C LYS A 11 -15.54 9.13 -9.88
N VAL A 12 -14.34 9.29 -9.31
CA VAL A 12 -14.10 10.32 -8.34
C VAL A 12 -13.51 11.54 -9.03
N ASP A 13 -13.99 12.70 -8.66
CA ASP A 13 -13.42 13.95 -9.15
C ASP A 13 -12.13 14.26 -8.34
N HIS A 14 -11.48 15.34 -8.71
CA HIS A 14 -10.20 15.71 -8.10
C HIS A 14 -10.33 15.95 -6.59
N ASN A 15 -11.41 16.57 -6.16
CA ASN A 15 -11.63 16.86 -4.73
C ASN A 15 -11.86 15.58 -3.94
N GLU A 16 -12.57 14.62 -4.51
CA GLU A 16 -12.76 13.32 -3.88
C GLU A 16 -11.45 12.53 -3.76
N VAL A 17 -10.58 12.63 -4.75
CA VAL A 17 -9.26 11.99 -4.69
C VAL A 17 -8.45 12.55 -3.53
N ILE A 18 -8.46 13.87 -3.33
CA ILE A 18 -7.77 14.50 -2.20
C ILE A 18 -8.36 14.02 -0.87
N LYS A 19 -9.68 13.96 -0.80
CA LYS A 19 -10.37 13.49 0.41
C LYS A 19 -10.00 12.04 0.73
N ILE A 20 -9.99 11.17 -0.27
CA ILE A 20 -9.63 9.76 -0.09
C ILE A 20 -8.20 9.65 0.43
N ARG A 21 -7.27 10.43 -0.10
CA ARG A 21 -5.88 10.42 0.35
C ARG A 21 -5.73 10.88 1.80
N SER A 22 -6.46 11.91 2.21
CA SER A 22 -6.46 12.36 3.60
C SER A 22 -7.02 11.29 4.53
N GLU A 23 -8.09 10.62 4.12
CA GLU A 23 -8.67 9.53 4.90
C GLU A 23 -7.70 8.35 5.00
N TYR A 24 -6.99 8.06 3.92
CA TYR A 24 -5.99 7.00 3.92
C TYR A 24 -4.87 7.28 4.94
N ALA A 25 -4.40 8.52 5.02
CA ALA A 25 -3.38 8.90 5.99
C ALA A 25 -3.86 8.66 7.42
N LYS A 26 -5.09 9.04 7.73
CA LYS A 26 -5.69 8.80 9.05
C LYS A 26 -5.79 7.32 9.38
N LYS A 27 -6.14 6.50 8.40
CA LYS A 27 -6.22 5.04 8.59
C LYS A 27 -4.86 4.43 8.83
N GLN A 28 -3.84 4.85 8.09
CA GLN A 28 -2.48 4.36 8.32
C GLN A 28 -2.02 4.65 9.73
N GLU A 29 -2.32 5.83 10.24
CA GLU A 29 -1.94 6.19 11.59
C GLU A 29 -2.61 5.30 12.64
N SER A 30 -3.87 4.93 12.43
CA SER A 30 -4.58 4.03 13.33
C SER A 30 -3.96 2.64 13.38
N PHE A 31 -3.25 2.23 12.35
CA PHE A 31 -2.58 0.92 12.30
C PHE A 31 -1.25 0.89 13.04
N LEU A 32 -0.79 1.99 13.59
CA LEU A 32 0.38 2.01 14.46
C LEU A 32 0.05 1.48 15.85
N HIS A 33 -1.22 1.34 16.18
CA HIS A 33 -1.68 0.89 17.49
C HIS A 33 -2.16 -0.56 17.42
N PRO A 34 -2.19 -1.26 18.57
CA PRO A 34 -2.73 -2.61 18.64
C PRO A 34 -4.18 -2.66 18.16
N LYS A 35 -4.63 -3.84 17.73
CA LYS A 35 -6.01 -4.06 17.34
C LYS A 35 -6.96 -3.64 18.42
N THR A 36 -8.04 -2.99 18.01
CA THR A 36 -9.16 -2.66 18.88
C THR A 36 -10.17 -3.81 18.89
N ASP A 37 -11.07 -3.82 19.87
CA ASP A 37 -12.17 -4.78 19.89
C ASP A 37 -13.03 -4.65 18.63
N ALA A 38 -13.24 -3.43 18.15
CA ALA A 38 -14.01 -3.18 16.93
C ALA A 38 -13.35 -3.86 15.71
N ASP A 39 -12.03 -3.79 15.59
CA ASP A 39 -11.33 -4.47 14.50
C ASP A 39 -11.41 -5.99 14.67
N SER A 40 -11.21 -6.49 15.88
CA SER A 40 -11.24 -7.93 16.17
C SER A 40 -12.61 -8.54 15.93
N ALA A 41 -13.68 -7.74 16.00
CA ALA A 41 -15.04 -8.21 15.75
C ALA A 41 -15.36 -8.41 14.27
N LYS A 42 -14.54 -7.88 13.37
CA LYS A 42 -14.74 -8.00 11.92
C LYS A 42 -14.34 -9.39 11.47
N THR A 43 -15.27 -10.09 10.85
CA THR A 43 -15.09 -11.50 10.45
C THR A 43 -15.10 -11.70 8.93
N ALA A 44 -15.42 -10.67 8.18
CA ALA A 44 -15.41 -10.76 6.72
C ALA A 44 -14.00 -11.04 6.20
N THR A 45 -13.88 -11.88 5.18
CA THR A 45 -12.60 -12.25 4.60
C THR A 45 -12.65 -12.06 3.09
N PHE A 46 -11.49 -11.75 2.51
CA PHE A 46 -11.32 -11.75 1.05
C PHE A 46 -10.94 -13.14 0.58
N THR A 47 -11.49 -13.55 -0.56
CA THR A 47 -10.92 -14.67 -1.30
C THR A 47 -9.61 -14.20 -1.93
N ASN A 48 -8.79 -15.16 -2.35
CA ASN A 48 -7.54 -14.82 -3.06
C ASN A 48 -7.82 -14.00 -4.31
N GLN A 49 -8.86 -14.36 -5.05
CA GLN A 49 -9.21 -13.64 -6.29
C GLN A 49 -9.66 -12.22 -5.99
N GLU A 50 -10.47 -12.04 -4.96
CA GLU A 50 -10.92 -10.71 -4.56
C GLU A 50 -9.75 -9.82 -4.16
N ALA A 51 -8.84 -10.36 -3.36
CA ALA A 51 -7.65 -9.63 -2.92
C ALA A 51 -6.75 -9.26 -4.12
N GLU A 52 -6.58 -10.17 -5.06
CA GLU A 52 -5.81 -9.92 -6.28
C GLU A 52 -6.45 -8.84 -7.15
N ASP A 53 -7.75 -8.91 -7.35
CA ASP A 53 -8.47 -7.91 -8.15
C ASP A 53 -8.34 -6.52 -7.54
N LEU A 54 -8.49 -6.42 -6.22
CA LEU A 54 -8.33 -5.16 -5.50
C LEU A 54 -6.89 -4.64 -5.61
N ALA A 55 -5.93 -5.53 -5.41
CA ALA A 55 -4.51 -5.17 -5.49
C ALA A 55 -4.14 -4.66 -6.88
N PHE A 56 -4.61 -5.33 -7.92
CA PHE A 56 -4.36 -4.90 -9.28
C PHE A 56 -4.95 -3.51 -9.55
N GLY A 57 -6.16 -3.27 -9.08
CA GLY A 57 -6.80 -1.95 -9.19
C GLY A 57 -6.12 -0.87 -8.37
N ALA A 58 -5.37 -1.25 -7.33
CA ALA A 58 -4.67 -0.33 -6.46
C ALA A 58 -3.29 0.09 -6.99
N ILE A 59 -2.80 -0.52 -8.06
CA ILE A 59 -1.55 -0.12 -8.69
C ILE A 59 -1.76 1.17 -9.47
N LYS A 60 -1.03 2.22 -9.08
CA LYS A 60 -1.07 3.52 -9.75
C LYS A 60 0.23 3.72 -10.54
N GLY A 61 0.18 4.52 -11.59
CA GLY A 61 1.34 4.78 -12.44
C GLY A 61 1.67 3.66 -13.41
N LYS A 62 0.73 2.80 -13.74
CA LYS A 62 0.94 1.67 -14.68
C LYS A 62 1.47 2.16 -16.02
N GLY A 63 2.46 1.43 -16.53
CA GLY A 63 3.04 1.69 -17.85
C GLY A 63 4.04 2.82 -17.90
N LYS A 64 4.38 3.41 -16.77
CA LYS A 64 5.29 4.55 -16.74
C LYS A 64 6.73 4.16 -16.42
N SER A 65 6.93 3.13 -15.61
CA SER A 65 8.26 2.78 -15.14
C SER A 65 8.36 1.31 -14.80
N ASP A 66 9.58 0.79 -14.81
CA ASP A 66 9.87 -0.55 -14.30
C ASP A 66 10.14 -0.54 -12.80
N ALA A 67 9.84 0.57 -12.12
CA ALA A 67 10.06 0.73 -10.69
C ALA A 67 8.75 0.95 -9.95
N VAL A 68 8.77 0.58 -8.66
CA VAL A 68 7.69 0.85 -7.72
C VAL A 68 8.29 1.46 -6.46
N VAL A 69 7.57 2.42 -5.85
CA VAL A 69 8.00 3.06 -4.61
C VAL A 69 7.02 2.71 -3.49
N LEU A 70 7.58 2.23 -2.40
CA LEU A 70 6.87 1.95 -1.15
C LEU A 70 7.31 2.96 -0.10
N GLY A 71 6.48 3.21 0.90
CA GLY A 71 6.86 4.12 1.98
C GLY A 71 5.69 4.58 2.81
N LYS A 72 5.90 5.65 3.55
CA LYS A 72 4.87 6.25 4.40
C LYS A 72 4.08 7.26 3.59
N PHE A 73 2.77 7.27 3.81
CA PHE A 73 1.91 8.32 3.30
C PHE A 73 1.99 9.53 4.23
N GLU A 74 2.29 10.67 3.67
CA GLU A 74 2.39 11.92 4.41
C GLU A 74 1.56 12.98 3.68
N ASP A 75 0.34 13.17 4.14
CA ASP A 75 -0.64 14.01 3.46
C ASP A 75 -0.11 15.42 3.23
N GLY A 76 -0.18 15.84 1.97
CA GLY A 76 0.25 17.17 1.55
C GLY A 76 1.74 17.40 1.52
N LYS A 77 2.56 16.39 1.82
CA LYS A 77 4.03 16.54 1.84
C LYS A 77 4.66 15.93 0.61
N SER A 78 5.69 16.58 0.11
CA SER A 78 6.47 16.07 -1.02
C SER A 78 7.26 14.81 -0.66
N THR A 79 7.45 14.55 0.64
CA THR A 79 8.13 13.36 1.15
C THR A 79 7.24 12.12 1.19
N SER A 80 5.94 12.25 0.93
CA SER A 80 5.04 11.11 0.87
C SER A 80 5.43 10.16 -0.25
N TYR A 81 5.31 8.85 0.01
CA TYR A 81 5.74 7.82 -0.95
C TYR A 81 5.09 7.97 -2.32
N ASP A 82 3.83 8.36 -2.37
CA ASP A 82 3.09 8.50 -3.61
C ASP A 82 3.58 9.70 -4.43
N LYS A 83 3.97 10.79 -3.75
CA LYS A 83 4.56 11.95 -4.40
C LYS A 83 5.94 11.63 -4.97
N ILE A 84 6.73 10.92 -4.20
CA ILE A 84 8.05 10.46 -4.65
C ILE A 84 7.90 9.52 -5.85
N ALA A 85 6.96 8.58 -5.80
CA ALA A 85 6.69 7.70 -6.93
C ALA A 85 6.34 8.49 -8.19
N GLN A 86 5.50 9.49 -8.06
CA GLN A 86 5.11 10.34 -9.20
C GLN A 86 6.29 11.12 -9.76
N GLU A 87 7.16 11.61 -8.88
CA GLU A 87 8.37 12.35 -9.28
C GLU A 87 9.31 11.46 -10.09
N TYR A 88 9.46 10.19 -9.73
CA TYR A 88 10.29 9.22 -10.44
C TYR A 88 9.57 8.47 -11.54
N ASP A 89 8.31 8.80 -11.80
CA ASP A 89 7.47 8.12 -12.79
C ASP A 89 7.31 6.63 -12.46
N ALA A 90 7.32 6.31 -11.17
CA ALA A 90 7.23 4.94 -10.67
C ALA A 90 5.80 4.57 -10.31
N GLN A 91 5.55 3.27 -10.17
CA GLN A 91 4.30 2.77 -9.65
C GLN A 91 4.24 2.94 -8.13
N TYR A 92 3.02 2.89 -7.59
CA TYR A 92 2.80 2.90 -6.14
C TYR A 92 1.43 2.30 -5.83
N TYR A 93 1.25 1.93 -4.56
CA TYR A 93 0.02 1.32 -4.07
C TYR A 93 -0.91 2.40 -3.53
N ASN A 94 -2.14 2.44 -4.02
CA ASN A 94 -3.18 3.29 -3.46
C ASN A 94 -4.55 2.63 -3.67
N LEU A 95 -5.09 2.05 -2.62
CA LEU A 95 -6.41 1.42 -2.65
C LEU A 95 -7.48 2.49 -2.44
N ASP A 96 -8.11 2.90 -3.51
CA ASP A 96 -9.08 4.01 -3.51
C ASP A 96 -10.27 3.74 -2.58
N GLU A 97 -10.66 2.47 -2.46
CA GLU A 97 -11.81 2.04 -1.65
C GLU A 97 -11.45 1.76 -0.19
N TRP A 98 -10.29 2.21 0.27
CA TRP A 98 -9.80 1.90 1.61
C TRP A 98 -10.83 2.12 2.69
N ASP A 99 -11.47 3.30 2.73
CA ASP A 99 -12.38 3.66 3.81
C ASP A 99 -13.60 2.75 3.88
N GLU A 100 -14.17 2.42 2.73
CA GLU A 100 -15.33 1.54 2.67
C GLU A 100 -14.97 0.12 3.10
N LEU A 101 -13.85 -0.38 2.60
CA LEU A 101 -13.41 -1.74 2.92
C LEU A 101 -13.02 -1.86 4.38
N ALA A 102 -12.37 -0.86 4.93
CA ALA A 102 -11.93 -0.88 6.33
C ALA A 102 -13.09 -0.88 7.33
N LYS A 103 -14.29 -0.51 6.91
CA LYS A 103 -15.49 -0.65 7.75
C LYS A 103 -15.90 -2.10 7.94
N THR A 104 -15.63 -2.93 6.96
CA THR A 104 -16.12 -4.33 6.92
C THR A 104 -15.00 -5.33 7.20
N TYR A 105 -13.82 -5.07 6.70
CA TYR A 105 -12.69 -5.99 6.78
C TYR A 105 -11.69 -5.54 7.84
N SER A 106 -11.14 -6.51 8.55
CA SER A 106 -10.13 -6.23 9.57
C SER A 106 -8.83 -5.74 8.94
N ARG A 107 -7.97 -5.20 9.77
CA ARG A 107 -6.64 -4.79 9.39
C ARG A 107 -5.85 -5.91 8.72
N ASP A 108 -5.94 -7.13 9.26
CA ASP A 108 -5.24 -8.29 8.70
C ASP A 108 -5.78 -8.63 7.30
N GLU A 109 -7.09 -8.49 7.08
CA GLU A 109 -7.66 -8.70 5.76
C GLU A 109 -7.22 -7.62 4.78
N MET A 110 -7.19 -6.38 5.21
CA MET A 110 -6.70 -5.28 4.37
C MET A 110 -5.23 -5.50 3.98
N TRP A 111 -4.44 -6.07 4.88
CA TRP A 111 -3.05 -6.42 4.57
C TRP A 111 -2.96 -7.45 3.44
N LYS A 112 -3.88 -8.37 3.33
CA LYS A 112 -3.88 -9.36 2.24
C LYS A 112 -3.89 -8.69 0.86
N VAL A 113 -4.61 -7.60 0.73
CA VAL A 113 -4.65 -6.84 -0.52
C VAL A 113 -3.28 -6.22 -0.81
N ASN A 114 -2.69 -5.59 0.19
CA ASN A 114 -1.35 -5.01 0.09
C ASN A 114 -0.30 -6.07 -0.24
N GLU A 115 -0.41 -7.22 0.39
CA GLU A 115 0.49 -8.36 0.16
C GLU A 115 0.40 -8.86 -1.29
N LYS A 116 -0.81 -8.95 -1.82
CA LYS A 116 -1.02 -9.31 -3.23
C LYS A 116 -0.41 -8.29 -4.18
N PHE A 117 -0.49 -7.01 -3.82
CA PHE A 117 0.18 -5.97 -4.59
C PHE A 117 1.70 -6.23 -4.63
N LEU A 118 2.31 -6.53 -3.49
CA LEU A 118 3.74 -6.84 -3.44
C LEU A 118 4.07 -8.07 -4.30
N ASP A 119 3.24 -9.11 -4.23
CA ASP A 119 3.41 -10.31 -5.06
C ASP A 119 3.41 -9.96 -6.55
N ILE A 120 2.49 -9.11 -6.97
CA ILE A 120 2.41 -8.67 -8.37
C ILE A 120 3.69 -7.94 -8.77
N GLU A 121 4.17 -7.04 -7.95
CA GLU A 121 5.36 -6.26 -8.26
C GLU A 121 6.62 -7.11 -8.28
N ILE A 122 6.75 -8.03 -7.34
CA ILE A 122 7.88 -8.97 -7.31
C ILE A 122 7.84 -9.88 -8.54
N ALA A 123 6.69 -10.45 -8.85
CA ALA A 123 6.54 -11.37 -9.98
C ALA A 123 6.81 -10.68 -11.32
N SER A 124 6.50 -9.39 -11.44
CA SER A 124 6.77 -8.64 -12.67
C SER A 124 8.22 -8.17 -12.79
N GLY A 125 9.04 -8.44 -11.79
CA GLY A 125 10.47 -8.10 -11.84
C GLY A 125 10.76 -6.61 -11.72
N ARG A 126 9.84 -5.84 -11.13
CA ARG A 126 10.07 -4.40 -10.96
C ARG A 126 11.14 -4.13 -9.94
N ASP A 127 11.89 -3.05 -10.19
CA ASP A 127 12.79 -2.50 -9.18
C ASP A 127 11.96 -1.89 -8.06
N ILE A 128 12.27 -2.26 -6.83
CA ILE A 128 11.53 -1.82 -5.66
C ILE A 128 12.38 -0.83 -4.88
N TYR A 129 11.82 0.36 -4.64
CA TYR A 129 12.47 1.41 -3.88
C TYR A 129 11.60 1.79 -2.69
N LEU A 130 12.25 2.18 -1.59
CA LEU A 130 11.58 2.72 -0.42
C LEU A 130 11.86 4.21 -0.34
N SER A 131 10.82 4.99 -0.08
CA SER A 131 10.94 6.44 0.06
C SER A 131 11.46 6.87 1.42
N HIS A 132 11.38 5.95 2.40
CA HIS A 132 11.75 6.22 3.80
C HIS A 132 12.75 5.17 4.27
N ASP A 133 13.56 5.55 5.25
CA ASP A 133 14.58 4.68 5.83
C ASP A 133 13.94 3.46 6.49
N PRO A 134 14.17 2.24 5.96
CA PRO A 134 13.54 1.06 6.52
C PRO A 134 13.97 0.79 7.98
N ALA A 135 15.13 1.23 8.38
CA ALA A 135 15.59 1.04 9.76
C ALA A 135 14.77 1.83 10.77
N LYS A 136 14.20 2.95 10.35
CA LYS A 136 13.40 3.81 11.23
C LYS A 136 11.97 3.34 11.41
N PHE A 137 11.47 2.54 10.49
CA PHE A 137 10.07 2.11 10.49
C PHE A 137 9.90 0.62 10.73
N SER A 138 10.97 -0.14 10.77
CA SER A 138 10.91 -1.58 10.98
C SER A 138 10.29 -1.89 12.35
N GLY A 139 9.24 -2.72 12.34
CA GLY A 139 8.59 -3.14 13.56
C GLY A 139 7.66 -2.12 14.22
N ASP A 140 7.35 -1.01 13.56
CA ASP A 140 6.48 0.02 14.15
C ASP A 140 4.97 -0.30 14.04
N GLY A 141 4.61 -1.42 13.43
CA GLY A 141 3.23 -1.88 13.29
C GLY A 141 2.49 -1.30 12.09
N SER A 142 3.10 -0.41 11.32
CA SER A 142 2.50 0.17 10.12
C SER A 142 2.49 -0.83 8.97
N PHE A 143 1.71 -0.55 7.94
CA PHE A 143 1.75 -1.35 6.72
C PHE A 143 3.10 -1.22 6.03
N PHE A 144 3.74 -0.06 6.11
CA PHE A 144 5.09 0.08 5.58
C PHE A 144 6.07 -0.86 6.31
N ALA A 145 5.96 -0.99 7.63
CA ALA A 145 6.77 -1.96 8.38
C ALA A 145 6.49 -3.40 7.94
N LYS A 146 5.23 -3.71 7.65
CA LYS A 146 4.86 -5.04 7.12
C LYS A 146 5.43 -5.27 5.72
N GLU A 147 5.45 -4.26 4.88
CA GLU A 147 6.05 -4.33 3.54
C GLU A 147 7.56 -4.60 3.66
N ILE A 148 8.24 -3.89 4.55
CA ILE A 148 9.67 -4.10 4.82
C ILE A 148 9.92 -5.55 5.21
N GLU A 149 9.14 -6.07 6.16
CA GLU A 149 9.29 -7.44 6.63
C GLU A 149 9.00 -8.46 5.53
N TYR A 150 7.95 -8.22 4.74
CA TYR A 150 7.61 -9.09 3.63
C TYR A 150 8.74 -9.19 2.62
N LEU A 151 9.34 -8.06 2.27
CA LEU A 151 10.48 -8.04 1.36
C LEU A 151 11.69 -8.77 1.94
N ARG A 152 11.97 -8.58 3.23
CA ARG A 152 13.06 -9.31 3.89
C ARG A 152 12.84 -10.81 3.83
N GLN A 153 11.62 -11.27 4.06
CA GLN A 153 11.27 -12.69 3.98
C GLN A 153 11.46 -13.25 2.58
N HIS A 154 11.39 -12.39 1.57
CA HIS A 154 11.63 -12.77 0.18
C HIS A 154 13.09 -12.56 -0.24
N GLY A 155 13.99 -12.35 0.70
CA GLY A 155 15.42 -12.27 0.46
C GLY A 155 15.94 -10.91 0.04
N TYR A 156 15.11 -9.87 0.16
CA TYR A 156 15.54 -8.51 -0.17
C TYR A 156 16.34 -7.88 0.96
N LYS A 157 17.34 -7.10 0.56
CA LYS A 157 18.11 -6.21 1.43
C LYS A 157 17.91 -4.79 0.90
N PHE A 158 18.14 -3.79 1.76
CA PHE A 158 17.91 -2.41 1.39
C PHE A 158 19.24 -1.66 1.35
N VAL A 159 19.52 -1.04 0.21
CA VAL A 159 20.75 -0.31 -0.02
C VAL A 159 20.40 1.15 -0.33
N LYS A 160 21.00 2.08 0.41
CA LYS A 160 20.79 3.51 0.17
C LYS A 160 21.30 3.87 -1.20
N GLU A 161 20.44 4.50 -1.99
CA GLU A 161 20.73 4.88 -3.36
C GLU A 161 20.16 6.27 -3.59
N GLY A 162 21.00 7.30 -3.51
CA GLY A 162 20.52 8.67 -3.53
C GLY A 162 19.63 8.98 -2.34
N ASP A 163 18.43 9.46 -2.61
CA ASP A 163 17.45 9.78 -1.55
C ASP A 163 16.52 8.61 -1.24
N LEU A 164 16.71 7.48 -1.91
CA LEU A 164 15.85 6.31 -1.76
C LEU A 164 16.64 5.11 -1.24
N TRP A 165 15.94 4.05 -0.90
CA TRP A 165 16.53 2.76 -0.55
C TRP A 165 16.08 1.73 -1.57
N HIS A 166 17.03 1.10 -2.25
CA HIS A 166 16.76 0.10 -3.27
C HIS A 166 16.69 -1.27 -2.61
N ALA A 167 15.61 -1.98 -2.84
CA ALA A 167 15.46 -3.36 -2.38
C ALA A 167 16.14 -4.28 -3.39
N VAL A 168 17.17 -4.99 -2.94
CA VAL A 168 17.96 -5.89 -3.79
C VAL A 168 17.99 -7.29 -3.19
N GLN A 169 18.02 -8.30 -4.06
CA GLN A 169 18.14 -9.69 -3.61
C GLN A 169 19.56 -10.20 -3.65
#